data_ae1a61766aebe4d85df017b4f93cdfbd
#
_entry.id   ae1a61766aebe4d85df017b4f93cdfbd
#
_cell.length_a   1.000
_cell.length_b   1.000
_cell.length_c   1.000
_cell.angle_alpha   90.00
_cell.angle_beta   90.00
_cell.angle_gamma   90.00
#
_symmetry.space_group_name_H-M   'P 1'
#
loop_
_entity.id
_entity.type
_entity.pdbx_description
1 polymer ?
#
loop_
_entity_poly.entity_id
_entity_poly.type
_entity_poly.pdbx_seq_one_letter_code
_entity_poly.pdbx_strand_id
1 'polypeptide(L)'
;MLSFLAVDTSPKWLLILFVCSGDPELIKDPTQNINCQRIEQETYTLKHCQNSQTLASARIASPYFVSKSKCVEIIKKKDPNIG
;
A
#
# COMPACT_ATOMS: atom_id res chain seq x y z
N MET A 1 8.15 -31.94 -10.06
CA MET A 1 8.17 -31.15 -9.71
C MET A 1 8.33 -30.19 -10.27
N LEU A 2 8.20 -29.73 -10.31
CA LEU A 2 8.23 -28.82 -10.71
C LEU A 2 8.80 -27.83 -10.48
N SER A 3 9.27 -27.28 -10.93
CA SER A 3 10.00 -26.49 -10.62
C SER A 3 9.77 -25.31 -10.89
N PHE A 4 9.27 -24.68 -10.35
CA PHE A 4 8.92 -23.51 -10.57
C PHE A 4 9.83 -22.60 -10.15
N LEU A 5 10.88 -22.86 -10.01
CA LEU A 5 11.75 -22.12 -9.50
C LEU A 5 12.02 -20.90 -10.14
N ALA A 6 11.84 -20.75 -11.33
CA ALA A 6 12.15 -19.56 -12.04
C ALA A 6 11.21 -18.43 -11.75
N VAL A 7 10.13 -18.68 -11.11
CA VAL A 7 9.15 -17.64 -10.89
C VAL A 7 9.44 -16.89 -9.61
N ASP A 8 9.67 -15.60 -9.71
CA ASP A 8 9.86 -14.78 -8.55
C ASP A 8 8.48 -14.30 -8.09
N THR A 9 8.03 -14.81 -6.96
CA THR A 9 6.72 -14.42 -6.44
C THR A 9 6.83 -13.37 -5.37
N SER A 10 8.00 -12.79 -5.14
CA SER A 10 8.14 -11.76 -4.13
C SER A 10 7.44 -10.49 -4.55
N PRO A 11 6.68 -9.86 -3.69
CA PRO A 11 6.05 -8.58 -4.03
C PRO A 11 7.11 -7.52 -4.24
N LYS A 12 6.84 -6.61 -5.15
CA LYS A 12 7.81 -5.58 -5.50
C LYS A 12 7.33 -4.16 -5.20
N TRP A 13 6.06 -3.98 -4.97
CA TRP A 13 5.51 -2.68 -4.66
C TRP A 13 4.58 -2.76 -3.46
N LEU A 14 4.67 -1.77 -2.60
CA LEU A 14 3.82 -1.70 -1.41
C LEU A 14 2.84 -0.57 -1.59
N LEU A 15 1.56 -0.89 -1.49
CA LEU A 15 0.51 0.10 -1.49
C LEU A 15 0.24 0.50 -0.05
N ILE A 16 0.37 1.77 0.25
CA ILE A 16 0.11 2.30 1.58
C ILE A 16 -1.11 3.20 1.49
N LEU A 17 -2.11 2.91 2.30
CA LEU A 17 -3.33 3.68 2.35
C LEU A 17 -3.54 4.19 3.76
N PHE A 18 -4.00 5.43 3.88
CA PHE A 18 -4.46 5.94 5.16
C PHE A 18 -5.96 6.12 5.04
N VAL A 19 -6.70 5.26 5.73
CA VAL A 19 -8.16 5.27 5.73
C VAL A 19 -8.62 5.96 7.00
N CYS A 20 -9.35 7.02 6.83
CA CYS A 20 -9.77 7.86 7.95
C CYS A 20 -11.29 7.90 8.04
N SER A 21 -11.79 8.30 9.20
CA SER A 21 -13.23 8.48 9.40
C SER A 21 -13.48 9.89 9.88
N GLY A 22 -14.68 10.39 9.64
CA GLY A 22 -15.08 11.71 10.09
C GLY A 22 -14.98 12.76 8.98
N ASP A 23 -14.71 14.00 9.37
CA ASP A 23 -14.67 15.11 8.43
C ASP A 23 -13.28 15.21 7.79
N PRO A 24 -13.18 15.08 6.47
CA PRO A 24 -11.88 15.17 5.82
C PRO A 24 -11.16 16.49 6.07
N GLU A 25 -11.92 17.56 6.30
CA GLU A 25 -11.28 18.85 6.50
C GLU A 25 -10.57 18.96 7.83
N LEU A 26 -10.89 18.09 8.77
CA LEU A 26 -10.26 18.12 10.07
C LEU A 26 -8.99 17.28 10.13
N ILE A 27 -8.71 16.53 9.10
CA ILE A 27 -7.56 15.64 9.09
C ILE A 27 -6.43 16.29 8.34
N LYS A 28 -5.48 16.85 9.08
CA LYS A 28 -4.36 17.53 8.48
C LYS A 28 -3.22 16.58 8.19
N ASP A 29 -2.94 15.66 9.09
CA ASP A 29 -1.88 14.69 8.90
C ASP A 29 -2.44 13.32 9.22
N PRO A 30 -2.81 12.54 8.20
CA PRO A 30 -3.39 11.21 8.45
C PRO A 30 -2.42 10.25 9.10
N THR A 31 -1.13 10.49 9.02
CA THR A 31 -0.17 9.59 9.64
C THR A 31 -0.16 9.70 11.14
N GLN A 32 -0.69 10.79 11.69
CA GLN A 32 -0.70 11.00 13.12
C GLN A 32 -2.09 11.20 13.69
N ASN A 33 -3.12 10.96 12.90
CA ASN A 33 -4.49 11.18 13.36
C ASN A 33 -5.08 9.89 13.89
N ILE A 34 -5.65 9.95 15.07
CA ILE A 34 -6.21 8.78 15.72
C ILE A 34 -7.40 8.21 14.95
N ASN A 35 -8.06 9.01 14.13
CA ASN A 35 -9.17 8.54 13.32
C ASN A 35 -8.74 7.92 12.02
N CYS A 36 -7.45 7.81 11.79
CA CYS A 36 -6.91 7.23 10.56
C CYS A 36 -6.16 5.95 10.87
N GLN A 37 -6.26 5.02 9.94
CA GLN A 37 -5.58 3.74 10.07
C GLN A 37 -4.71 3.52 8.84
N ARG A 38 -3.49 3.08 9.05
CA ARG A 38 -2.59 2.77 7.96
C ARG A 38 -2.81 1.32 7.53
N ILE A 39 -3.04 1.12 6.26
CA ILE A 39 -3.23 -0.19 5.68
C ILE A 39 -2.18 -0.38 4.61
N GLU A 40 -1.53 -1.53 4.60
CA GLU A 40 -0.51 -1.86 3.62
C GLU A 40 -0.91 -3.09 2.85
N GLN A 41 -0.68 -3.07 1.56
CA GLN A 41 -0.96 -4.20 0.69
C GLN A 41 0.21 -4.39 -0.27
N GLU A 42 0.71 -5.60 -0.36
CA GLU A 42 1.81 -5.92 -1.25
C GLU A 42 1.29 -6.23 -2.64
N THR A 43 1.97 -5.73 -3.65
CA THR A 43 1.60 -5.97 -5.04
C THR A 43 2.86 -6.28 -5.83
N TYR A 44 2.68 -6.85 -7.02
CA TYR A 44 3.82 -7.31 -7.81
C TYR A 44 4.32 -6.29 -8.82
N THR A 45 3.47 -5.43 -9.31
CA THR A 45 3.87 -4.42 -10.30
C THR A 45 3.34 -3.05 -9.87
N LEU A 46 3.95 -2.01 -10.41
CA LEU A 46 3.47 -0.65 -10.16
C LEU A 46 2.06 -0.47 -10.67
N LYS A 47 1.77 -1.03 -11.84
CA LYS A 47 0.44 -0.91 -12.40
C LYS A 47 -0.59 -1.57 -11.50
N HIS A 48 -0.26 -2.73 -10.96
CA HIS A 48 -1.17 -3.43 -10.05
C HIS A 48 -1.37 -2.57 -8.78
N CYS A 49 -0.31 -1.97 -8.27
CA CYS A 49 -0.42 -1.10 -7.11
C CYS A 49 -1.32 0.09 -7.39
N GLN A 50 -1.16 0.73 -8.54
CA GLN A 50 -1.98 1.88 -8.92
C GLN A 50 -3.44 1.49 -9.13
N ASN A 51 -3.70 0.33 -9.72
CA ASN A 51 -5.06 -0.16 -9.88
C ASN A 51 -5.70 -0.43 -8.52
N SER A 52 -4.94 -1.00 -7.59
CA SER A 52 -5.43 -1.25 -6.25
C SER A 52 -5.72 0.04 -5.51
N GLN A 53 -4.91 1.08 -5.74
CA GLN A 53 -5.13 2.40 -5.18
C GLN A 53 -6.50 2.94 -5.62
N THR A 54 -6.78 2.85 -6.91
CA THR A 54 -8.04 3.33 -7.46
C THR A 54 -9.23 2.52 -6.93
N LEU A 55 -9.07 1.20 -6.87
CA LEU A 55 -10.14 0.34 -6.38
C LEU A 55 -10.43 0.60 -4.90
N ALA A 56 -9.41 0.81 -4.11
CA ALA A 56 -9.60 1.07 -2.69
C ALA A 56 -10.38 2.36 -2.49
N SER A 57 -10.04 3.40 -3.23
CA SER A 57 -10.74 4.66 -3.12
C SER A 57 -12.19 4.53 -3.52
N ALA A 58 -12.49 3.68 -4.51
CA ALA A 58 -13.85 3.49 -4.98
C ALA A 58 -14.68 2.60 -4.06
N ARG A 59 -14.03 1.72 -3.32
CA ARG A 59 -14.77 0.73 -2.51
C ARG A 59 -14.99 1.14 -1.07
N ILE A 60 -14.19 2.07 -0.56
CA ILE A 60 -14.34 2.50 0.80
C ILE A 60 -15.53 3.46 0.88
N ALA A 61 -16.48 3.11 1.75
CA ALA A 61 -17.73 3.84 1.85
C ALA A 61 -17.76 4.73 3.09
N SER A 62 -18.53 5.81 2.99
CA SER A 62 -18.76 6.68 4.14
C SER A 62 -19.17 5.90 5.36
N PRO A 63 -18.75 6.31 6.55
CA PRO A 63 -18.03 7.55 6.83
C PRO A 63 -16.52 7.47 6.65
N TYR A 64 -16.03 6.41 6.02
CA TYR A 64 -14.61 6.24 5.82
C TYR A 64 -14.18 6.77 4.47
N PHE A 65 -12.94 7.21 4.37
CA PHE A 65 -12.39 7.68 3.11
C PHE A 65 -10.88 7.49 3.10
N VAL A 66 -10.29 7.44 1.90
CA VAL A 66 -8.85 7.33 1.77
C VAL A 66 -8.28 8.74 1.77
N SER A 67 -7.56 9.09 2.81
CA SER A 67 -7.00 10.42 2.94
C SER A 67 -5.69 10.55 2.16
N LYS A 68 -4.90 9.49 2.13
CA LYS A 68 -3.62 9.52 1.46
C LYS A 68 -3.28 8.11 1.00
N SER A 69 -2.68 8.00 -0.15
CA SER A 69 -2.24 6.70 -0.63
C SER A 69 -1.00 6.87 -1.50
N LYS A 70 -0.17 5.86 -1.54
CA LYS A 70 1.00 5.89 -2.39
C LYS A 70 1.49 4.48 -2.67
N CYS A 71 2.22 4.33 -3.76
CA CYS A 71 2.88 3.09 -4.12
C CYS A 71 4.37 3.28 -3.91
N VAL A 72 4.97 2.42 -3.13
CA VAL A 72 6.38 2.51 -2.79
C VAL A 72 7.06 1.24 -3.25
N GLU A 73 8.19 1.40 -3.90
CA GLU A 73 8.93 0.24 -4.37
C GLU A 73 9.59 -0.47 -3.19
N ILE A 74 9.42 -1.78 -3.14
CA ILE A 74 10.06 -2.57 -2.11
C ILE A 74 11.43 -2.96 -2.61
N ILE A 75 12.46 -2.37 -2.01
CA ILE A 75 13.82 -2.64 -2.42
C ILE A 75 14.44 -3.56 -1.40
N LYS A 76 14.79 -4.79 -1.88
CA LYS A 76 15.46 -5.67 -1.00
C LYS A 76 16.90 -5.36 -1.11
N LYS A 77 17.49 -4.76 -0.12
CA LYS A 77 18.85 -4.49 -0.15
C LYS A 77 19.60 -5.72 0.13
N LYS A 78 20.60 -6.06 -0.70
CA LYS A 78 21.43 -7.10 -0.41
C LYS A 78 22.25 -6.75 0.77
N ASP A 79 22.40 -7.63 1.68
CA ASP A 79 23.23 -7.39 2.84
C ASP A 79 24.68 -7.37 2.38
N PRO A 80 25.37 -6.27 2.56
CA PRO A 80 26.75 -6.18 2.06
C PRO A 80 27.70 -7.14 2.75
N ASN A 81 27.34 -7.63 3.89
CA ASN A 81 28.20 -8.57 4.55
C ASN A 81 28.07 -9.96 4.01
N ILE A 82 27.04 -10.19 3.26
CA ILE A 82 26.85 -11.48 2.70
C ILE A 82 27.41 -11.49 1.38
N GLY A 83 27.51 -10.49 0.82
CA GLY A 83 27.95 -10.32 -0.43
C GLY A 83 28.39 -10.39 -1.28
#